data_4953847dc7dd1a9545bed218044d2702
#
_entry.id   4953847dc7dd1a9545bed218044d2702
#
_cell.length_a   1.000
_cell.length_b   1.000
_cell.length_c   1.000
_cell.angle_alpha   90.00
_cell.angle_beta   90.00
_cell.angle_gamma   90.00
#
_symmetry.space_group_name_H-M   'P 1'
#
loop_
_entity.id
_entity.type
_entity.pdbx_description
1 polymer ?
#
loop_
_entity_poly.entity_id
_entity_poly.type
_entity_poly.pdbx_seq_one_letter_code
_entity_poly.pdbx_strand_id
1 'polypeptide(L)'
;MGVAKAAFESTSRYLARYLGKDNIRVNLISAGPLRTPAGKSIPGFSSMEDIWVDRAPLHWELSDTEPAARGIVALLSDWFPKTTGEIIHVDGGLHSTGH
;
A
#
# COMPACT_ATOMS: atom_id res chain seq x y z
N MET A 1 -15.64 -5.00 -1.24
CA MET A 1 -14.17 -4.79 -1.04
C MET A 1 -13.84 -3.83 0.09
N GLY A 2 -14.57 -2.73 0.24
CA GLY A 2 -14.28 -1.74 1.27
C GLY A 2 -14.31 -2.28 2.69
N VAL A 3 -15.34 -3.07 3.02
CA VAL A 3 -15.47 -3.68 4.35
C VAL A 3 -14.32 -4.64 4.64
N ALA A 4 -13.96 -5.47 3.64
CA ALA A 4 -12.85 -6.40 3.79
C ALA A 4 -11.52 -5.69 4.00
N LYS A 5 -11.27 -4.58 3.28
CA LYS A 5 -10.05 -3.79 3.45
C LYS A 5 -10.01 -3.10 4.80
N ALA A 6 -11.13 -2.57 5.29
CA ALA A 6 -11.21 -1.96 6.61
C ALA A 6 -10.92 -2.99 7.71
N ALA A 7 -11.45 -4.20 7.57
CA ALA A 7 -11.16 -5.31 8.48
C ALA A 7 -9.68 -5.69 8.45
N PHE A 8 -9.08 -5.70 7.26
CA PHE A 8 -7.65 -5.97 7.09
C PHE A 8 -6.78 -4.94 7.82
N GLU A 9 -7.11 -3.66 7.68
CA GLU A 9 -6.39 -2.58 8.36
C GLU A 9 -6.53 -2.70 9.88
N SER A 10 -7.76 -2.94 10.36
CA SER A 10 -7.99 -3.12 11.79
C SER A 10 -7.24 -4.33 12.34
N THR A 11 -7.27 -5.44 11.61
CA THR A 11 -6.56 -6.67 12.01
C THR A 11 -5.07 -6.42 12.13
N SER A 12 -4.48 -5.65 11.21
CA SER A 12 -3.04 -5.35 11.27
C SER A 12 -2.69 -4.57 12.54
N ARG A 13 -3.54 -3.64 12.95
CA ARG A 13 -3.30 -2.87 14.19
C ARG A 13 -3.39 -3.75 15.43
N TYR A 14 -4.35 -4.66 15.48
CA TYR A 14 -4.45 -5.62 16.60
C TYR A 14 -3.24 -6.54 16.63
N LEU A 15 -2.80 -7.04 15.48
CA LEU A 15 -1.60 -7.88 15.41
C LEU A 15 -0.36 -7.13 15.86
N ALA A 16 -0.23 -5.87 15.46
CA ALA A 16 0.88 -5.03 15.91
C ALA A 16 0.93 -4.93 17.43
N ARG A 17 -0.24 -4.72 18.05
CA ARG A 17 -0.34 -4.66 19.50
C ARG A 17 0.04 -5.97 20.18
N TYR A 18 -0.53 -7.08 19.71
CA TYR A 18 -0.32 -8.37 20.36
C TYR A 18 1.07 -8.94 20.14
N LEU A 19 1.66 -8.71 18.97
CA LEU A 19 2.96 -9.27 18.62
C LEU A 19 4.12 -8.35 19.00
N GLY A 20 3.84 -7.12 19.41
CA GLY A 20 4.88 -6.17 19.79
C GLY A 20 5.71 -6.64 20.98
N LYS A 21 5.12 -7.37 21.92
CA LYS A 21 5.83 -7.94 23.04
C LYS A 21 6.92 -8.92 22.62
N ASP A 22 6.76 -9.54 21.47
CA ASP A 22 7.73 -10.46 20.88
C ASP A 22 8.65 -9.77 19.87
N ASN A 23 8.61 -8.44 19.85
CA ASN A 23 9.39 -7.59 18.94
C ASN A 23 9.09 -7.86 17.46
N ILE A 24 7.85 -8.21 17.16
CA ILE A 24 7.38 -8.42 15.79
C ILE A 24 6.61 -7.17 15.33
N ARG A 25 7.04 -6.60 14.22
CA ARG A 25 6.41 -5.43 13.62
C ARG A 25 5.40 -5.85 12.54
N VAL A 26 4.27 -5.16 12.50
CA VAL A 26 3.20 -5.44 11.54
C VAL A 26 2.80 -4.13 10.89
N ASN A 27 3.07 -3.99 9.61
CA ASN A 27 2.75 -2.78 8.85
C ASN A 27 2.06 -3.15 7.55
N LEU A 28 1.36 -2.18 6.97
CA LEU A 28 0.72 -2.32 5.68
C LEU A 28 1.38 -1.41 4.65
N ILE A 29 1.40 -1.86 3.41
CA ILE A 29 1.75 -1.03 2.26
C ILE A 29 0.47 -0.73 1.48
N SER A 30 0.25 0.54 1.21
CA SER A 30 -0.82 1.00 0.32
C SER A 30 -0.18 1.51 -0.95
N ALA A 31 -0.11 0.66 -1.97
CA ALA A 31 0.53 0.99 -3.23
C ALA A 31 -0.50 1.43 -4.27
N GLY A 32 -0.02 2.17 -5.29
CA GLY A 32 -0.82 2.46 -6.45
C GLY A 32 -1.15 1.20 -7.25
N PRO A 33 -2.07 1.30 -8.22
CA PRO A 33 -2.51 0.13 -8.99
C PRO A 33 -1.39 -0.40 -9.88
N LEU A 34 -1.37 -1.71 -10.05
CA LEU A 34 -0.44 -2.38 -10.93
C LEU A 34 -1.21 -3.23 -11.93
N ARG A 35 -0.69 -3.31 -13.16
CA ARG A 35 -1.30 -4.14 -14.20
C ARG A 35 -1.00 -5.60 -13.94
N THR A 36 -1.95 -6.27 -13.32
CA THR A 36 -1.91 -7.71 -13.10
C THR A 36 -3.18 -8.34 -13.71
N PRO A 37 -3.17 -9.64 -14.01
CA PRO A 37 -4.39 -10.30 -14.48
C PRO A 37 -5.57 -10.11 -13.52
N ALA A 38 -5.33 -10.16 -12.23
CA ALA A 38 -6.37 -9.91 -11.22
C ALA A 38 -6.88 -8.48 -11.27
N GLY A 39 -6.00 -7.50 -11.43
CA GLY A 39 -6.38 -6.10 -11.55
C GLY A 39 -7.25 -5.83 -12.77
N LYS A 40 -6.93 -6.44 -13.90
CA LYS A 40 -7.67 -6.25 -15.15
C LYS A 40 -9.11 -6.74 -15.06
N SER A 41 -9.41 -7.67 -14.17
CA SER A 41 -10.76 -8.18 -13.99
C SER A 41 -11.63 -7.31 -13.08
N ILE A 42 -11.07 -6.28 -12.47
CA ILE A 42 -11.80 -5.38 -11.59
C ILE A 42 -12.58 -4.35 -12.43
N PRO A 43 -13.90 -4.22 -12.23
CA PRO A 43 -14.68 -3.19 -12.94
C PRO A 43 -14.14 -1.78 -12.65
N GLY A 44 -14.03 -0.96 -13.68
CA GLY A 44 -13.56 0.42 -13.53
C GLY A 44 -12.05 0.58 -13.45
N PHE A 45 -11.28 -0.48 -13.65
CA PHE A 45 -9.82 -0.42 -13.59
C PHE A 45 -9.21 0.57 -14.60
N SER A 46 -9.76 0.62 -15.81
CA SER A 46 -9.28 1.57 -16.83
C SER A 46 -9.42 3.02 -16.41
N SER A 47 -10.55 3.38 -15.79
CA SER A 47 -10.77 4.74 -15.29
C SER A 47 -9.82 5.06 -14.15
N MET A 48 -9.54 4.08 -13.30
CA MET A 48 -8.58 4.21 -12.21
C MET A 48 -7.17 4.47 -12.75
N GLU A 49 -6.78 3.76 -13.82
CA GLU A 49 -5.47 3.96 -14.45
C GLU A 49 -5.28 5.41 -14.89
N ASP A 50 -6.30 5.99 -15.56
CA ASP A 50 -6.22 7.36 -16.05
C ASP A 50 -6.02 8.37 -14.91
N ILE A 51 -6.71 8.19 -13.80
CA ILE A 51 -6.58 9.05 -12.62
C ILE A 51 -5.15 9.01 -12.09
N TRP A 52 -4.58 7.83 -11.96
CA TRP A 52 -3.24 7.67 -11.41
C TRP A 52 -2.17 8.26 -12.31
N VAL A 53 -2.28 8.08 -13.63
CA VAL A 53 -1.34 8.64 -14.59
C VAL A 53 -1.36 10.17 -14.53
N ASP A 54 -2.55 10.78 -14.45
CA ASP A 54 -2.67 12.22 -14.49
C ASP A 54 -2.40 12.94 -13.18
N ARG A 55 -2.72 12.32 -12.06
CA ARG A 55 -2.83 13.04 -10.78
C ARG A 55 -1.82 12.70 -9.71
N ALA A 56 -1.09 11.60 -9.83
CA ALA A 56 -0.06 11.29 -8.84
C ALA A 56 1.10 12.31 -8.95
N PRO A 57 1.43 13.05 -7.89
CA PRO A 57 2.48 14.07 -7.96
C PRO A 57 3.84 13.58 -8.45
N LEU A 58 4.26 12.39 -8.04
CA LEU A 58 5.51 11.78 -8.48
C LEU A 58 5.31 10.89 -9.70
N HIS A 59 4.14 10.97 -10.33
CA HIS A 59 3.71 10.08 -11.38
C HIS A 59 3.60 8.64 -10.89
N TRP A 60 2.94 7.82 -11.66
CA TRP A 60 2.79 6.41 -11.33
C TRP A 60 2.82 5.58 -12.60
N GLU A 61 3.71 4.61 -12.64
CA GLU A 61 3.82 3.69 -13.78
C GLU A 61 3.16 2.37 -13.43
N LEU A 62 2.08 2.07 -14.14
CA LEU A 62 1.23 0.90 -13.85
C LEU A 62 1.93 -0.44 -14.06
N SER A 63 2.97 -0.47 -14.89
CA SER A 63 3.71 -1.68 -15.19
C SER A 63 4.95 -1.88 -14.33
N ASP A 64 5.31 -0.88 -13.51
CA ASP A 64 6.52 -0.93 -12.70
C ASP A 64 6.20 -1.35 -11.27
N THR A 65 6.58 -2.56 -10.91
CA THR A 65 6.35 -3.11 -9.57
C THR A 65 7.45 -2.73 -8.58
N GLU A 66 8.54 -2.15 -9.04
CA GLU A 66 9.73 -1.92 -8.21
C GLU A 66 9.49 -0.96 -7.06
N PRO A 67 8.82 0.19 -7.22
CA PRO A 67 8.59 1.09 -6.10
C PRO A 67 7.85 0.43 -4.93
N ALA A 68 6.80 -0.33 -5.21
CA ALA A 68 6.07 -1.05 -4.16
C ALA A 68 6.96 -2.11 -3.51
N ALA A 69 7.72 -2.85 -4.31
CA ALA A 69 8.64 -3.86 -3.80
C ALA A 69 9.71 -3.25 -2.89
N ARG A 70 10.28 -2.11 -3.28
CA ARG A 70 11.26 -1.41 -2.47
C ARG A 70 10.68 -0.96 -1.14
N GLY A 71 9.44 -0.47 -1.14
CA GLY A 71 8.76 -0.08 0.08
C GLY A 71 8.59 -1.26 1.04
N ILE A 72 8.19 -2.42 0.52
CA ILE A 72 8.04 -3.63 1.32
C ILE A 72 9.39 -4.06 1.92
N VAL A 73 10.43 -4.10 1.10
CA VAL A 73 11.77 -4.49 1.57
C VAL A 73 12.26 -3.53 2.65
N ALA A 74 12.08 -2.24 2.47
CA ALA A 74 12.47 -1.23 3.45
C ALA A 74 11.79 -1.46 4.80
N LEU A 75 10.47 -1.74 4.79
CA LEU A 75 9.73 -2.00 6.02
C LEU A 75 10.12 -3.30 6.70
N LEU A 76 10.53 -4.30 5.93
CA LEU A 76 10.99 -5.58 6.48
C LEU A 76 12.43 -5.52 6.98
N SER A 77 13.16 -4.46 6.64
CA SER A 77 14.56 -4.29 7.04
C SER A 77 14.68 -3.73 8.45
N ASP A 78 15.92 -3.69 8.94
CA ASP A 78 16.22 -3.12 10.26
C ASP A 78 16.20 -1.59 10.29
N TRP A 79 15.89 -0.95 9.15
CA TRP A 79 15.84 0.52 9.08
C TRP A 79 14.63 1.12 9.82
N PHE A 80 13.60 0.31 10.10
CA PHE A 80 12.40 0.77 10.80
C PHE A 80 12.16 -0.04 12.08
N PRO A 81 13.10 -0.04 13.03
CA PRO A 81 13.00 -0.94 14.20
C PRO A 81 11.85 -0.60 15.15
N LYS A 82 11.29 0.59 15.08
CA LYS A 82 10.23 1.05 15.97
C LYS A 82 8.96 1.46 15.22
N THR A 83 8.77 0.96 14.00
CA THR A 83 7.59 1.26 13.19
C THR A 83 6.69 0.03 13.13
N THR A 84 5.50 0.14 13.70
CA THR A 84 4.50 -0.93 13.68
C THR A 84 3.10 -0.33 13.72
N GLY A 85 2.12 -1.06 13.21
CA GLY A 85 0.74 -0.58 13.18
C GLY A 85 0.47 0.51 12.16
N GLU A 86 1.39 0.72 11.22
CA GLU A 86 1.31 1.82 10.24
C GLU A 86 0.81 1.35 8.89
N ILE A 87 0.29 2.33 8.14
CA ILE A 87 0.02 2.18 6.71
C ILE A 87 0.98 3.10 5.99
N ILE A 88 1.86 2.53 5.17
CA ILE A 88 2.86 3.28 4.41
C ILE A 88 2.40 3.36 2.96
N HIS A 89 2.27 4.58 2.46
CA HIS A 89 1.84 4.81 1.09
C HIS A 89 3.02 4.77 0.13
N VAL A 90 2.87 3.99 -0.95
CA VAL A 90 3.80 3.95 -2.07
C VAL A 90 2.95 4.15 -3.32
N ASP A 91 2.57 5.39 -3.57
CA ASP A 91 1.51 5.69 -4.53
C ASP A 91 1.76 6.98 -5.33
N GLY A 92 3.00 7.43 -5.36
CA GLY A 92 3.34 8.67 -6.06
C GLY A 92 2.75 9.92 -5.42
N GLY A 93 2.18 9.80 -4.22
CA GLY A 93 1.62 10.93 -3.49
C GLY A 93 0.14 11.19 -3.73
N LEU A 94 -0.54 10.34 -4.50
CA LEU A 94 -1.97 10.57 -4.82
C LEU A 94 -2.84 10.70 -3.58
N HIS A 95 -2.58 9.90 -2.55
CA HIS A 95 -3.38 9.93 -1.31
C HIS A 95 -3.38 11.30 -0.64
N SER A 96 -2.31 12.08 -0.83
CA SER A 96 -2.16 13.38 -0.16
C SER A 96 -2.84 14.52 -0.90
N THR A 97 -3.13 14.34 -2.18
CA THR A 97 -3.73 15.40 -3.03
C THR A 97 -5.20 15.13 -3.37
N GLY A 98 -5.64 13.91 -3.24
CA GLY A 98 -6.97 13.49 -3.62
C GLY A 98 -7.15 13.41 -5.14
N HIS A 99 -8.38 13.13 -5.56
CA HIS A 99 -8.70 12.99 -6.98
C HIS A 99 -10.16 13.33 -7.30
#